data_61f29351ce3093b04f82cf28d4d9e059
#
_entry.id   61f29351ce3093b04f82cf28d4d9e059
#
_cell.length_a   1.000
_cell.length_b   1.000
_cell.length_c   1.000
_cell.angle_alpha   90.00
_cell.angle_beta   90.00
_cell.angle_gamma   90.00
#
_symmetry.space_group_name_H-M   'P 1'
#
loop_
_entity.id
_entity.type
_entity.pdbx_description
1 polymer ?
#
loop_
_entity_poly.entity_id
_entity_poly.type
_entity_poly.pdbx_seq_one_letter_code
_entity_poly.pdbx_strand_id
1 'polypeptide(L)'
;MERSLYALIGSTLFGFATFGVASLGFLWSNPGSGSPAPKAEVDWRLLDPISYENLTVFPVVSSREYDTSEFLTLEEGLSRGEVVVREGGAETMIRDRDGRRGAWSGSGASVNQLVLINQSKRPLLLLAGELVSGGKQDRVIAKDRIVAPGSLPLPLDVFCVEHGRWSAGAQFTAAETIVHPSVREQAAVKQKQTDVWASVVAGSSASRASDAPAPRVAQRDLAMAVEAEAPTESYSKIYTSRRVGPSVDALVDELQRRFRKETSGLKGERVVGVVIAYSGEVAWSDIFASGELFAHYWNKLLRSYAVEAVARPTLHEKPSMDDAREFLERLEGREQTESEPGVYRWREINRDGLSQIELDALSPKVMTLHRLLLRRTS
;
A
#
# COMPACT_ATOMS: atom_id res chain seq x y z
N MET A 1 51.96 64.81 -0.82
CA MET A 1 53.17 64.53 -1.59
C MET A 1 52.85 63.27 -2.34
N GLU A 2 52.38 63.42 -3.59
CA GLU A 2 53.11 63.34 -4.87
C GLU A 2 54.00 62.08 -4.93
N ARG A 3 53.84 61.15 -5.87
CA ARG A 3 53.86 61.22 -7.37
C ARG A 3 53.53 59.82 -7.84
N SER A 4 52.62 59.55 -8.72
CA SER A 4 52.66 59.56 -10.16
C SER A 4 53.88 58.92 -10.85
N LEU A 5 53.71 57.83 -11.65
CA LEU A 5 54.04 57.79 -13.10
C LEU A 5 53.99 56.39 -13.72
N TYR A 6 53.24 56.26 -14.81
CA TYR A 6 53.42 55.60 -16.10
C TYR A 6 53.75 54.12 -16.25
N ALA A 7 52.86 53.34 -16.74
CA ALA A 7 52.69 52.87 -18.12
C ALA A 7 53.89 52.12 -18.76
N LEU A 8 53.62 50.84 -19.14
CA LEU A 8 54.12 50.31 -20.38
C LEU A 8 53.26 49.11 -20.85
N ILE A 9 52.87 49.21 -22.07
CA ILE A 9 52.08 48.32 -22.92
C ILE A 9 52.90 47.02 -23.21
N GLY A 10 52.22 45.88 -23.05
CA GLY A 10 52.74 44.60 -23.52
C GLY A 10 51.58 43.73 -23.99
N SER A 11 51.30 43.84 -25.32
CA SER A 11 50.35 42.97 -26.02
C SER A 11 50.87 41.54 -26.07
N THR A 12 50.21 40.60 -25.42
CA THR A 12 50.37 39.18 -25.71
C THR A 12 49.04 38.60 -26.08
N LEU A 13 48.91 38.25 -27.34
CA LEU A 13 47.86 37.45 -27.90
C LEU A 13 47.84 36.07 -27.20
N PHE A 14 46.81 35.81 -26.43
CA PHE A 14 46.47 34.44 -25.98
C PHE A 14 45.24 33.99 -26.76
N GLY A 15 45.48 32.96 -27.60
CA GLY A 15 44.48 32.29 -28.37
C GLY A 15 43.41 31.68 -27.47
N PHE A 16 42.15 32.03 -27.71
CA PHE A 16 41.00 31.36 -27.16
C PHE A 16 40.83 29.97 -27.77
N ALA A 17 41.30 28.94 -27.04
CA ALA A 17 40.86 27.59 -27.32
C ALA A 17 39.41 27.46 -26.82
N THR A 18 38.47 27.47 -27.71
CA THR A 18 37.07 27.13 -27.44
C THR A 18 37.00 25.64 -27.10
N PHE A 19 36.98 25.33 -25.83
CA PHE A 19 36.51 24.02 -25.35
C PHE A 19 34.99 23.95 -25.62
N GLY A 20 34.61 23.22 -26.63
CA GLY A 20 33.24 22.85 -26.90
C GLY A 20 32.75 21.95 -25.73
N VAL A 21 31.95 22.52 -24.86
CA VAL A 21 31.14 21.75 -23.91
C VAL A 21 30.10 21.01 -24.77
N ALA A 22 30.35 19.74 -25.03
CA ALA A 22 29.35 18.83 -25.55
C ALA A 22 28.23 18.74 -24.51
N SER A 23 27.20 19.55 -24.71
CA SER A 23 25.92 19.38 -24.02
C SER A 23 25.40 18.02 -24.42
N LEU A 24 25.57 17.01 -23.57
CA LEU A 24 24.79 15.78 -23.59
C LEU A 24 23.34 16.20 -23.36
N GLY A 25 22.65 16.51 -24.44
CA GLY A 25 21.22 16.66 -24.45
C GLY A 25 20.62 15.32 -24.00
N PHE A 26 20.13 15.28 -22.78
CA PHE A 26 19.16 14.28 -22.37
C PHE A 26 17.97 14.46 -23.34
N LEU A 27 17.94 13.63 -24.36
CA LEU A 27 16.74 13.40 -25.16
C LEU A 27 15.72 12.81 -24.18
N TRP A 28 14.85 13.66 -23.67
CA TRP A 28 13.56 13.20 -23.18
C TRP A 28 12.87 12.54 -24.39
N SER A 29 13.00 11.23 -24.48
CA SER A 29 12.16 10.42 -25.33
C SER A 29 10.75 10.66 -24.87
N ASN A 30 9.95 11.37 -25.64
CA ASN A 30 8.50 11.31 -25.51
C ASN A 30 8.14 9.82 -25.37
N PRO A 31 7.38 9.41 -24.34
CA PRO A 31 6.85 8.07 -24.31
C PRO A 31 5.99 7.94 -25.56
N GLY A 32 6.48 7.13 -26.51
CA GLY A 32 5.75 6.81 -27.72
C GLY A 32 4.34 6.42 -27.32
N SER A 33 3.38 6.84 -28.11
CA SER A 33 2.00 6.41 -28.10
C SER A 33 1.94 4.87 -28.18
N GLY A 34 2.18 4.24 -27.05
CA GLY A 34 1.87 2.83 -26.86
C GLY A 34 0.37 2.69 -27.07
N SER A 35 -0.04 1.86 -27.99
CA SER A 35 -1.44 1.48 -28.17
C SER A 35 -2.09 1.32 -26.82
N PRO A 36 -3.26 1.91 -26.56
CA PRO A 36 -3.97 1.70 -25.30
C PRO A 36 -4.08 0.18 -25.11
N ALA A 37 -3.63 -0.30 -23.95
CA ALA A 37 -3.82 -1.69 -23.58
C ALA A 37 -5.30 -2.04 -23.84
N PRO A 38 -5.59 -3.21 -24.40
CA PRO A 38 -6.97 -3.59 -24.68
C PRO A 38 -7.78 -3.38 -23.40
N LYS A 39 -8.87 -2.64 -23.50
CA LYS A 39 -9.84 -2.49 -22.42
C LYS A 39 -10.27 -3.92 -22.07
N ALA A 40 -9.67 -4.52 -21.04
CA ALA A 40 -10.15 -5.77 -20.50
C ALA A 40 -11.58 -5.44 -20.04
N GLU A 41 -12.54 -5.98 -20.73
CA GLU A 41 -13.94 -5.97 -20.32
C GLU A 41 -13.96 -6.67 -18.96
N VAL A 42 -14.18 -5.89 -17.91
CA VAL A 42 -14.13 -6.42 -16.56
C VAL A 42 -15.47 -7.08 -16.31
N ASP A 43 -15.48 -8.38 -16.30
CA ASP A 43 -16.64 -9.21 -16.04
C ASP A 43 -16.86 -9.34 -14.53
N TRP A 44 -17.20 -8.21 -13.87
CA TRP A 44 -17.50 -8.19 -12.45
C TRP A 44 -18.98 -8.02 -12.19
N ARG A 45 -19.44 -8.72 -11.19
CA ARG A 45 -20.80 -8.62 -10.67
C ARG A 45 -20.76 -8.44 -9.15
N LEU A 46 -21.59 -7.55 -8.63
CA LEU A 46 -21.80 -7.43 -7.19
C LEU A 46 -22.83 -8.46 -6.72
N LEU A 47 -22.58 -9.07 -5.57
CA LEU A 47 -23.59 -9.80 -4.80
C LEU A 47 -24.36 -8.85 -3.88
N ASP A 48 -25.42 -9.36 -3.28
CA ASP A 48 -26.21 -8.63 -2.31
C ASP A 48 -25.35 -8.14 -1.13
N PRO A 49 -25.64 -6.93 -0.60
CA PRO A 49 -24.86 -6.36 0.48
C PRO A 49 -25.00 -7.14 1.78
N ILE A 50 -23.87 -7.37 2.41
CA ILE A 50 -23.76 -8.01 3.71
C ILE A 50 -23.45 -6.91 4.74
N SER A 51 -24.48 -6.53 5.50
CA SER A 51 -24.37 -5.44 6.47
C SER A 51 -24.40 -5.96 7.89
N TYR A 52 -23.52 -5.43 8.72
CA TYR A 52 -23.58 -5.57 10.17
C TYR A 52 -23.11 -4.27 10.82
N GLU A 53 -23.94 -3.72 11.70
CA GLU A 53 -23.74 -2.41 12.31
C GLU A 53 -23.55 -1.31 11.23
N ASN A 54 -22.47 -0.55 11.29
CA ASN A 54 -22.14 0.50 10.32
C ASN A 54 -21.23 0.04 9.17
N LEU A 55 -20.93 -1.25 9.08
CA LEU A 55 -20.07 -1.81 8.02
C LEU A 55 -20.91 -2.63 7.04
N THR A 56 -20.82 -2.30 5.76
CA THR A 56 -21.42 -3.05 4.66
C THR A 56 -20.36 -3.52 3.69
N VAL A 57 -20.43 -4.80 3.34
CA VAL A 57 -19.54 -5.47 2.39
C VAL A 57 -20.37 -5.91 1.20
N PHE A 58 -20.00 -5.48 -0.01
CA PHE A 58 -20.53 -6.01 -1.26
C PHE A 58 -19.49 -6.95 -1.87
N PRO A 59 -19.71 -8.27 -1.89
CA PRO A 59 -18.77 -9.17 -2.56
C PRO A 59 -18.78 -8.90 -4.07
N VAL A 60 -17.59 -8.85 -4.66
CA VAL A 60 -17.38 -8.73 -6.10
C VAL A 60 -17.02 -10.11 -6.64
N VAL A 61 -17.78 -10.62 -7.60
CA VAL A 61 -17.54 -11.93 -8.22
C VAL A 61 -17.21 -11.79 -9.68
N SER A 62 -16.42 -12.75 -10.19
CA SER A 62 -16.06 -12.86 -11.60
C SER A 62 -16.14 -14.32 -12.04
N SER A 63 -16.59 -14.53 -13.28
CA SER A 63 -16.47 -15.80 -13.97
C SER A 63 -15.11 -15.99 -14.62
N ARG A 64 -14.39 -14.88 -14.86
CA ARG A 64 -13.02 -14.89 -15.35
C ARG A 64 -12.06 -14.97 -14.18
N GLU A 65 -11.24 -15.99 -14.17
CA GLU A 65 -10.20 -16.19 -13.18
C GLU A 65 -8.83 -16.25 -13.86
N TYR A 66 -7.86 -15.53 -13.31
CA TYR A 66 -6.49 -15.59 -13.75
C TYR A 66 -5.72 -16.54 -12.84
N ASP A 67 -4.80 -17.28 -13.40
CA ASP A 67 -3.84 -18.06 -12.61
C ASP A 67 -2.83 -17.11 -11.96
N THR A 68 -2.91 -17.01 -10.65
CA THR A 68 -2.03 -16.20 -9.82
C THR A 68 -1.11 -17.02 -8.91
N SER A 69 -1.10 -18.35 -9.07
CA SER A 69 -0.30 -19.29 -8.28
C SER A 69 1.21 -19.05 -8.37
N GLU A 70 1.65 -18.38 -9.44
CA GLU A 70 3.05 -17.99 -9.62
C GLU A 70 3.50 -16.82 -8.74
N PHE A 71 2.56 -16.04 -8.17
CA PHE A 71 2.89 -14.92 -7.30
C PHE A 71 3.02 -15.39 -5.85
N LEU A 72 4.06 -14.91 -5.19
CA LEU A 72 4.31 -15.10 -3.78
C LEU A 72 3.70 -13.93 -3.01
N THR A 73 2.99 -14.18 -1.92
CA THR A 73 2.59 -13.12 -1.00
C THR A 73 3.70 -12.80 -0.02
N LEU A 74 3.68 -11.59 0.58
CA LEU A 74 4.68 -11.19 1.56
C LEU A 74 4.72 -12.14 2.76
N GLU A 75 3.54 -12.53 3.27
CA GLU A 75 3.42 -13.47 4.39
C GLU A 75 4.02 -14.85 4.05
N GLU A 76 3.66 -15.38 2.90
CA GLU A 76 4.16 -16.67 2.43
C GLU A 76 5.69 -16.65 2.26
N GLY A 77 6.22 -15.58 1.65
CA GLY A 77 7.66 -15.42 1.43
C GLY A 77 8.47 -15.29 2.71
N LEU A 78 7.98 -14.50 3.67
CA LEU A 78 8.64 -14.31 4.96
C LEU A 78 8.55 -15.58 5.82
N SER A 79 7.40 -16.26 5.87
CA SER A 79 7.21 -17.50 6.65
C SER A 79 8.08 -18.64 6.16
N ARG A 80 8.33 -18.73 4.85
CA ARG A 80 9.21 -19.73 4.24
C ARG A 80 10.70 -19.35 4.23
N GLY A 81 11.04 -18.12 4.67
CA GLY A 81 12.39 -17.60 4.58
C GLY A 81 12.88 -17.35 3.14
N GLU A 82 11.97 -17.34 2.18
CA GLU A 82 12.25 -17.04 0.76
C GLU A 82 12.33 -15.53 0.50
N VAL A 83 11.77 -14.73 1.40
CA VAL A 83 11.86 -13.26 1.42
C VAL A 83 12.49 -12.81 2.72
N VAL A 84 13.39 -11.85 2.62
CA VAL A 84 14.05 -11.24 3.78
C VAL A 84 13.82 -9.74 3.76
N VAL A 85 13.35 -9.20 4.87
CA VAL A 85 13.22 -7.75 5.09
C VAL A 85 14.14 -7.34 6.25
N ARG A 86 14.91 -6.28 6.06
CA ARG A 86 15.90 -5.78 7.04
C ARG A 86 15.90 -4.26 7.09
N GLU A 87 16.39 -3.71 8.19
CA GLU A 87 16.67 -2.27 8.30
C GLU A 87 17.67 -1.82 7.23
N GLY A 88 17.38 -0.69 6.59
CA GLY A 88 18.35 -0.03 5.70
C GLY A 88 19.51 0.57 6.49
N GLY A 89 20.72 0.55 5.92
CA GLY A 89 21.93 1.17 6.54
C GLY A 89 22.79 0.27 7.43
N ALA A 90 22.39 -0.97 7.71
CA ALA A 90 23.35 -1.99 8.14
C ALA A 90 24.20 -2.38 6.92
N GLU A 91 25.53 -2.45 7.06
CA GLU A 91 26.39 -3.04 6.03
C GLU A 91 25.92 -4.47 5.74
N THR A 92 25.03 -4.60 4.80
CA THR A 92 24.47 -5.89 4.45
C THR A 92 25.43 -6.51 3.44
N MET A 93 26.40 -7.25 3.93
CA MET A 93 27.15 -8.17 3.10
C MET A 93 26.22 -9.26 2.61
N ILE A 94 25.73 -9.09 1.40
CA ILE A 94 24.84 -10.05 0.75
C ILE A 94 25.71 -10.98 -0.10
N ARG A 95 25.59 -12.28 0.15
CA ARG A 95 26.05 -13.29 -0.81
C ARG A 95 24.94 -13.44 -1.84
N ASP A 96 25.27 -13.15 -3.09
CA ASP A 96 24.41 -13.56 -4.19
C ASP A 96 24.45 -15.09 -4.34
N ARG A 97 23.58 -15.61 -5.20
CA ARG A 97 23.45 -17.05 -5.49
C ARG A 97 24.76 -17.66 -6.03
N ASP A 98 25.67 -16.83 -6.55
CA ASP A 98 26.97 -17.19 -7.11
C ASP A 98 28.13 -16.98 -6.10
N GLY A 99 27.81 -16.63 -4.84
CA GLY A 99 28.79 -16.45 -3.79
C GLY A 99 29.56 -15.14 -3.85
N ARG A 100 29.19 -14.21 -4.75
CA ARG A 100 29.81 -12.89 -4.84
C ARG A 100 29.30 -11.99 -3.71
N ARG A 101 30.23 -11.29 -3.07
CA ARG A 101 29.91 -10.33 -2.02
C ARG A 101 29.67 -8.96 -2.67
N GLY A 102 28.43 -8.51 -2.70
CA GLY A 102 28.05 -7.14 -3.04
C GLY A 102 27.87 -6.32 -1.78
N ALA A 103 28.61 -5.23 -1.61
CA ALA A 103 28.32 -4.24 -0.57
C ALA A 103 27.38 -3.20 -1.18
N TRP A 104 26.15 -3.11 -0.65
CA TRP A 104 25.29 -1.97 -0.92
C TRP A 104 25.57 -0.92 0.16
N SER A 105 26.18 0.20 -0.22
CA SER A 105 26.36 1.36 0.64
C SER A 105 25.27 2.38 0.34
N GLY A 106 24.11 2.24 1.00
CA GLY A 106 23.11 3.30 1.03
C GLY A 106 23.63 4.44 1.90
N SER A 107 23.67 5.63 1.35
CA SER A 107 24.06 6.85 2.08
C SER A 107 23.03 7.16 3.17
N GLY A 108 23.39 6.95 4.44
CA GLY A 108 22.63 7.34 5.62
C GLY A 108 21.45 6.42 5.94
N ALA A 109 21.38 5.95 7.18
CA ALA A 109 20.22 5.21 7.68
C ALA A 109 18.96 6.09 7.64
N SER A 110 18.16 5.97 6.59
CA SER A 110 16.86 6.59 6.53
C SER A 110 15.90 5.77 7.39
N VAL A 111 15.26 6.39 8.36
CA VAL A 111 14.30 5.77 9.27
C VAL A 111 13.11 5.16 8.51
N ASN A 112 12.85 5.63 7.29
CA ASN A 112 11.72 5.25 6.45
C ASN A 112 12.11 4.29 5.31
N GLN A 113 13.25 3.61 5.39
CA GLN A 113 13.68 2.72 4.32
C GLN A 113 14.10 1.36 4.87
N LEU A 114 13.45 0.33 4.37
CA LEU A 114 13.83 -1.06 4.58
C LEU A 114 14.50 -1.60 3.32
N VAL A 115 15.20 -2.71 3.45
CA VAL A 115 15.75 -3.46 2.33
C VAL A 115 15.06 -4.80 2.26
N LEU A 116 14.48 -5.11 1.10
CA LEU A 116 13.85 -6.38 0.80
C LEU A 116 14.68 -7.18 -0.20
N ILE A 117 14.76 -8.48 0.00
CA ILE A 117 15.41 -9.43 -0.88
C ILE A 117 14.43 -10.56 -1.17
N ASN A 118 14.03 -10.71 -2.42
CA ASN A 118 13.27 -11.87 -2.88
C ASN A 118 14.23 -12.95 -3.38
N GLN A 119 14.49 -13.96 -2.55
CA GLN A 119 15.36 -15.09 -2.88
C GLN A 119 14.60 -16.24 -3.56
N SER A 120 13.27 -16.12 -3.68
CA SER A 120 12.42 -17.14 -4.28
C SER A 120 12.59 -17.19 -5.81
N LYS A 121 11.98 -18.20 -6.42
CA LYS A 121 11.85 -18.32 -7.88
C LYS A 121 10.56 -17.68 -8.41
N ARG A 122 9.76 -17.11 -7.53
CA ARG A 122 8.44 -16.54 -7.81
C ARG A 122 8.48 -15.02 -7.67
N PRO A 123 7.77 -14.26 -8.50
CA PRO A 123 7.58 -12.83 -8.27
C PRO A 123 6.82 -12.61 -6.96
N LEU A 124 7.28 -11.68 -6.14
CA LEU A 124 6.66 -11.32 -4.86
C LEU A 124 5.70 -10.16 -5.06
N LEU A 125 4.45 -10.34 -4.63
CA LEU A 125 3.46 -9.28 -4.54
C LEU A 125 3.54 -8.61 -3.17
N LEU A 126 3.65 -7.28 -3.17
CA LEU A 126 3.52 -6.42 -2.01
C LEU A 126 2.27 -5.57 -2.17
N LEU A 127 1.44 -5.47 -1.14
CA LEU A 127 0.29 -4.57 -1.11
C LEU A 127 0.52 -3.38 -0.18
N ALA A 128 0.08 -2.21 -0.62
CA ALA A 128 0.03 -1.04 0.23
C ALA A 128 -0.82 -1.32 1.48
N GLY A 129 -0.27 -0.98 2.63
CA GLY A 129 -0.93 -1.24 3.91
C GLY A 129 -0.54 -2.56 4.59
N GLU A 130 0.18 -3.48 3.93
CA GLU A 130 0.73 -4.64 4.62
C GLU A 130 1.72 -4.21 5.70
N LEU A 131 1.67 -4.89 6.84
CA LEU A 131 2.51 -4.59 7.99
C LEU A 131 3.64 -5.60 8.10
N VAL A 132 4.86 -5.11 8.30
CA VAL A 132 6.01 -5.91 8.73
C VAL A 132 6.36 -5.53 10.16
N SER A 133 6.39 -6.53 11.03
CA SER A 133 6.68 -6.35 12.46
C SER A 133 8.08 -6.83 12.79
N GLY A 134 8.76 -6.08 13.62
CA GLY A 134 10.14 -6.39 14.04
C GLY A 134 11.09 -5.23 13.81
N GLY A 135 12.38 -5.54 13.64
CA GLY A 135 13.38 -4.50 13.51
C GLY A 135 13.35 -3.49 14.64
N LYS A 136 13.60 -2.24 14.33
CA LYS A 136 13.51 -1.13 15.30
C LYS A 136 12.08 -0.71 15.58
N GLN A 137 11.21 -0.82 14.61
CA GLN A 137 9.79 -0.42 14.68
C GLN A 137 8.99 -1.19 13.63
N ASP A 138 7.68 -1.35 13.84
CA ASP A 138 6.78 -1.87 12.81
C ASP A 138 6.67 -0.87 11.65
N ARG A 139 6.56 -1.43 10.45
CA ARG A 139 6.51 -0.64 9.20
C ARG A 139 5.34 -1.08 8.34
N VAL A 140 4.70 -0.10 7.71
CA VAL A 140 3.68 -0.32 6.68
C VAL A 140 4.28 -0.13 5.30
N ILE A 141 3.98 -1.06 4.39
CA ILE A 141 4.34 -0.97 2.97
C ILE A 141 3.57 0.19 2.34
N ALA A 142 4.31 1.10 1.67
CA ALA A 142 3.72 2.30 1.11
C ALA A 142 2.94 2.08 -0.18
N LYS A 143 3.39 1.16 -1.03
CA LYS A 143 2.85 0.98 -2.39
C LYS A 143 2.70 -0.49 -2.78
N ASP A 144 1.68 -0.75 -3.59
CA ASP A 144 1.60 -2.00 -4.33
C ASP A 144 2.79 -2.12 -5.27
N ARG A 145 3.46 -3.27 -5.23
CA ARG A 145 4.65 -3.52 -6.04
C ARG A 145 4.85 -5.00 -6.31
N ILE A 146 5.47 -5.32 -7.45
CA ILE A 146 5.98 -6.67 -7.72
C ILE A 146 7.50 -6.64 -7.65
N VAL A 147 8.07 -7.57 -6.90
CA VAL A 147 9.52 -7.75 -6.79
C VAL A 147 9.91 -9.02 -7.55
N ALA A 148 10.75 -8.85 -8.57
CA ALA A 148 11.17 -9.95 -9.43
C ALA A 148 11.85 -11.09 -8.64
N PRO A 149 11.79 -12.35 -9.15
CA PRO A 149 12.50 -13.48 -8.56
C PRO A 149 14.00 -13.25 -8.51
N GLY A 150 14.64 -13.62 -7.39
CA GLY A 150 16.08 -13.51 -7.24
C GLY A 150 16.61 -12.08 -7.38
N SER A 151 15.80 -11.09 -7.01
CA SER A 151 16.16 -9.68 -7.11
C SER A 151 17.36 -9.33 -6.23
N LEU A 152 18.13 -8.34 -6.67
CA LEU A 152 19.10 -7.68 -5.80
C LEU A 152 18.36 -7.01 -4.63
N PRO A 153 19.07 -6.68 -3.53
CA PRO A 153 18.47 -5.95 -2.43
C PRO A 153 17.77 -4.69 -2.92
N LEU A 154 16.47 -4.60 -2.63
CA LEU A 154 15.62 -3.52 -3.09
C LEU A 154 15.26 -2.62 -1.91
N PRO A 155 15.52 -1.31 -1.99
CA PRO A 155 14.98 -0.38 -1.01
C PRO A 155 13.47 -0.33 -1.12
N LEU A 156 12.79 -0.46 0.02
CA LEU A 156 11.34 -0.31 0.14
C LEU A 156 11.01 0.99 0.82
N ASP A 157 10.10 1.74 0.21
CA ASP A 157 9.47 2.87 0.85
C ASP A 157 8.42 2.36 1.84
N VAL A 158 8.61 2.71 3.10
CA VAL A 158 7.77 2.29 4.21
C VAL A 158 7.50 3.47 5.14
N PHE A 159 6.40 3.37 5.90
CA PHE A 159 6.09 4.32 6.95
C PHE A 159 6.14 3.64 8.32
N CYS A 160 6.67 4.35 9.32
CA CYS A 160 6.60 3.92 10.70
C CYS A 160 5.16 4.06 11.20
N VAL A 161 4.62 3.03 11.81
CA VAL A 161 3.31 3.06 12.46
C VAL A 161 3.42 3.09 13.99
N GLU A 162 4.64 3.12 14.51
CA GLU A 162 4.95 3.21 15.93
C GLU A 162 5.71 4.51 16.21
N HIS A 163 5.43 5.12 17.35
CA HIS A 163 6.15 6.28 17.84
C HIS A 163 6.88 5.89 19.12
N GLY A 164 8.21 5.98 19.11
CA GLY A 164 9.00 5.84 20.35
C GLY A 164 9.70 4.50 20.60
N ARG A 165 9.38 3.42 19.90
CA ARG A 165 10.09 2.15 20.06
C ARG A 165 11.38 2.09 19.22
N TRP A 166 12.51 1.84 19.89
CA TRP A 166 13.81 1.61 19.26
C TRP A 166 14.40 0.31 19.82
N SER A 167 13.86 -0.83 19.38
CA SER A 167 14.40 -2.13 19.78
C SER A 167 15.56 -2.57 18.87
N ALA A 168 16.42 -3.45 19.40
CA ALA A 168 17.64 -3.90 18.71
C ALA A 168 17.40 -5.03 17.67
N GLY A 169 16.19 -5.27 17.20
CA GLY A 169 15.89 -6.31 16.22
C GLY A 169 16.41 -5.96 14.82
N ALA A 170 16.93 -6.95 14.09
CA ALA A 170 17.47 -6.76 12.73
C ALA A 170 16.58 -7.37 11.64
N GLN A 171 15.63 -8.24 12.00
CA GLN A 171 14.78 -8.97 11.07
C GLN A 171 13.31 -8.63 11.27
N PHE A 172 12.56 -8.70 10.19
CA PHE A 172 11.12 -8.48 10.15
C PHE A 172 10.39 -9.78 9.83
N THR A 173 9.19 -9.91 10.38
CA THR A 173 8.21 -10.93 10.05
C THR A 173 6.97 -10.26 9.46
N ALA A 174 6.19 -10.98 8.65
CA ALA A 174 4.90 -10.48 8.24
C ALA A 174 3.98 -10.43 9.46
N ALA A 175 3.30 -9.31 9.67
CA ALA A 175 2.18 -9.27 10.56
C ALA A 175 0.95 -9.89 9.86
N GLU A 176 0.13 -10.59 10.62
CA GLU A 176 -1.15 -11.14 10.12
C GLU A 176 -2.20 -10.04 9.92
N THR A 177 -1.77 -8.85 9.49
CA THR A 177 -2.66 -7.69 9.42
C THR A 177 -2.28 -6.73 8.30
N ILE A 178 -3.29 -6.02 7.81
CA ILE A 178 -3.19 -4.84 6.96
C ILE A 178 -3.70 -3.65 7.79
N VAL A 179 -3.05 -2.50 7.69
CA VAL A 179 -3.50 -1.30 8.40
C VAL A 179 -4.88 -0.86 7.91
N HIS A 180 -5.68 -0.25 8.77
CA HIS A 180 -7.04 0.17 8.42
C HIS A 180 -7.06 1.25 7.33
N PRO A 181 -8.17 1.40 6.58
CA PRO A 181 -8.29 2.26 5.40
C PRO A 181 -7.71 3.66 5.55
N SER A 182 -7.99 4.36 6.65
CA SER A 182 -7.48 5.72 6.87
C SER A 182 -5.95 5.77 6.92
N VAL A 183 -5.29 4.80 7.55
CA VAL A 183 -3.81 4.71 7.58
C VAL A 183 -3.29 4.28 6.21
N ARG A 184 -3.99 3.35 5.54
CA ARG A 184 -3.62 2.87 4.21
C ARG A 184 -3.71 3.99 3.17
N GLU A 185 -4.71 4.87 3.24
CA GLU A 185 -4.81 6.08 2.40
C GLU A 185 -3.60 7.00 2.60
N GLN A 186 -3.22 7.28 3.86
CA GLN A 186 -2.07 8.16 4.12
C GLN A 186 -0.76 7.55 3.59
N ALA A 187 -0.58 6.24 3.74
CA ALA A 187 0.59 5.55 3.25
C ALA A 187 0.62 5.48 1.71
N ALA A 188 -0.50 5.07 1.08
CA ALA A 188 -0.55 4.78 -0.35
C ALA A 188 -0.68 6.03 -1.23
N VAL A 189 -1.43 7.05 -0.79
CA VAL A 189 -1.80 8.22 -1.60
C VAL A 189 -1.06 9.47 -1.16
N LYS A 190 -1.15 9.84 0.13
CA LYS A 190 -0.58 11.10 0.62
C LYS A 190 0.91 11.00 0.91
N GLN A 191 1.42 9.82 1.25
CA GLN A 191 2.83 9.50 1.45
C GLN A 191 3.57 10.44 2.42
N LYS A 192 2.91 10.81 3.53
CA LYS A 192 3.46 11.67 4.57
C LYS A 192 3.48 10.97 5.91
N GLN A 193 4.66 10.83 6.52
CA GLN A 193 4.85 10.13 7.80
C GLN A 193 4.00 10.72 8.94
N THR A 194 3.88 12.05 9.03
CA THR A 194 3.07 12.71 10.05
C THR A 194 1.60 12.38 9.95
N ASP A 195 1.08 12.26 8.73
CA ASP A 195 -0.33 11.97 8.48
C ASP A 195 -0.64 10.48 8.76
N VAL A 196 0.33 9.59 8.49
CA VAL A 196 0.26 8.17 8.87
C VAL A 196 0.10 8.06 10.39
N TRP A 197 0.96 8.70 11.19
CA TRP A 197 0.84 8.68 12.65
C TRP A 197 -0.46 9.27 13.17
N ALA A 198 -0.87 10.41 12.60
CA ALA A 198 -2.15 11.02 12.98
C ALA A 198 -3.33 10.06 12.74
N SER A 199 -3.34 9.34 11.62
CA SER A 199 -4.40 8.37 11.29
C SER A 199 -4.37 7.12 12.17
N VAL A 200 -3.18 6.65 12.57
CA VAL A 200 -3.05 5.53 13.53
C VAL A 200 -3.70 5.90 14.87
N VAL A 201 -3.43 7.09 15.38
CA VAL A 201 -3.98 7.58 16.66
C VAL A 201 -5.46 7.91 16.55
N ALA A 202 -5.88 8.52 15.44
CA ALA A 202 -7.28 8.89 15.22
C ALA A 202 -8.20 7.68 14.98
N GLY A 203 -7.65 6.57 14.46
CA GLY A 203 -8.40 5.37 14.09
C GLY A 203 -9.31 5.53 12.88
N SER A 204 -9.62 6.76 12.49
CA SER A 204 -10.35 7.11 11.27
C SER A 204 -10.06 8.55 10.92
N SER A 205 -9.88 8.84 9.63
CA SER A 205 -9.77 10.20 9.10
C SER A 205 -11.13 10.77 8.65
N ALA A 206 -12.23 10.03 8.82
CA ALA A 206 -13.55 10.51 8.47
C ALA A 206 -13.92 11.73 9.33
N SER A 207 -14.30 12.82 8.65
CA SER A 207 -14.79 14.03 9.31
C SER A 207 -16.06 13.70 10.11
N ARG A 208 -16.10 14.16 11.36
CA ARG A 208 -17.26 13.97 12.21
C ARG A 208 -18.21 15.15 12.01
N ALA A 209 -19.39 14.89 11.47
CA ALA A 209 -20.47 15.87 11.51
C ALA A 209 -20.83 16.16 12.98
N SER A 210 -21.15 17.43 13.30
CA SER A 210 -21.44 17.86 14.68
C SER A 210 -22.54 17.05 15.37
N ASP A 211 -23.49 16.52 14.59
CA ASP A 211 -24.67 15.79 15.07
C ASP A 211 -24.56 14.27 14.90
N ALA A 212 -23.40 13.76 14.45
CA ALA A 212 -23.20 12.32 14.25
C ALA A 212 -23.14 11.58 15.59
N PRO A 213 -23.71 10.37 15.69
CA PRO A 213 -23.59 9.50 16.85
C PRO A 213 -22.11 9.24 17.19
N ALA A 214 -21.86 8.99 18.47
CA ALA A 214 -20.51 8.61 18.88
C ALA A 214 -20.09 7.29 18.25
N PRO A 215 -18.81 7.14 17.85
CA PRO A 215 -18.27 5.86 17.38
C PRO A 215 -18.32 4.82 18.51
N ARG A 216 -18.35 3.53 18.16
CA ARG A 216 -18.37 2.42 19.13
C ARG A 216 -17.15 2.42 20.05
N VAL A 217 -16.01 2.75 19.48
CA VAL A 217 -14.74 2.89 20.19
C VAL A 217 -14.33 4.36 20.13
N ALA A 218 -14.18 4.96 21.30
CA ALA A 218 -13.74 6.35 21.33
C ALA A 218 -12.33 6.46 20.74
N GLN A 219 -12.07 7.54 20.00
CA GLN A 219 -10.75 7.84 19.44
C GLN A 219 -9.63 7.73 20.49
N ARG A 220 -9.90 8.20 21.69
CA ARG A 220 -9.00 8.08 22.84
C ARG A 220 -8.68 6.62 23.18
N ASP A 221 -9.63 5.68 23.04
CA ASP A 221 -9.43 4.27 23.37
C ASP A 221 -8.61 3.56 22.29
N LEU A 222 -8.73 3.98 21.04
CA LEU A 222 -7.83 3.56 19.95
C LEU A 222 -6.40 4.07 20.20
N ALA A 223 -6.24 5.37 20.51
CA ALA A 223 -4.95 5.94 20.84
C ALA A 223 -4.32 5.20 22.04
N MET A 224 -5.08 4.97 23.11
CA MET A 224 -4.61 4.22 24.27
C MET A 224 -4.32 2.76 23.95
N ALA A 225 -5.01 2.13 23.02
CA ALA A 225 -4.69 0.76 22.60
C ALA A 225 -3.33 0.67 21.91
N VAL A 226 -2.96 1.72 21.16
CA VAL A 226 -1.65 1.83 20.52
C VAL A 226 -0.57 2.20 21.55
N GLU A 227 -0.88 3.09 22.49
CA GLU A 227 0.10 3.64 23.45
C GLU A 227 0.30 2.80 24.72
N ALA A 228 -0.73 2.13 25.25
CA ALA A 228 -0.81 1.83 26.69
C ALA A 228 -0.51 0.40 27.15
N GLU A 229 -0.35 -0.61 26.30
CA GLU A 229 -0.26 -2.00 26.80
C GLU A 229 1.13 -2.64 26.81
N ALA A 230 2.16 -1.94 27.15
CA ALA A 230 3.51 -2.44 27.46
C ALA A 230 4.63 -1.74 26.67
N PRO A 231 5.91 -2.01 26.93
CA PRO A 231 7.04 -1.18 26.48
C PRO A 231 7.28 -1.17 24.96
N THR A 232 6.37 -1.72 24.17
CA THR A 232 6.44 -1.74 22.71
C THR A 232 5.12 -1.25 22.12
N GLU A 233 5.11 -0.04 21.60
CA GLU A 233 4.03 0.50 20.78
C GLU A 233 4.00 -0.26 19.45
N SER A 234 3.09 -1.20 19.25
CA SER A 234 2.89 -1.92 17.99
C SER A 234 1.48 -1.67 17.47
N TYR A 235 1.34 -1.38 16.18
CA TYR A 235 0.04 -1.25 15.54
C TYR A 235 -0.85 -2.49 15.74
N SER A 236 -0.25 -3.68 15.74
CA SER A 236 -0.95 -4.95 15.95
C SER A 236 -1.67 -5.03 17.31
N LYS A 237 -1.30 -4.21 18.29
CA LYS A 237 -1.99 -4.13 19.60
C LYS A 237 -3.43 -3.65 19.51
N ILE A 238 -3.79 -2.91 18.46
CA ILE A 238 -5.20 -2.54 18.22
C ILE A 238 -6.07 -3.79 18.26
N TYR A 239 -5.61 -4.89 17.68
CA TYR A 239 -6.35 -6.14 17.57
C TYR A 239 -6.39 -6.96 18.87
N THR A 240 -5.41 -6.78 19.75
CA THR A 240 -5.30 -7.49 21.02
C THR A 240 -5.76 -6.66 22.23
N SER A 241 -6.04 -5.38 22.01
CA SER A 241 -6.50 -4.45 23.03
C SER A 241 -7.83 -4.91 23.63
N ARG A 242 -7.93 -4.97 24.96
CA ARG A 242 -9.19 -5.26 25.67
C ARG A 242 -10.29 -4.24 25.42
N ARG A 243 -9.95 -3.05 24.97
CA ARG A 243 -10.90 -1.96 24.71
C ARG A 243 -11.42 -1.96 23.26
N VAL A 244 -10.61 -2.39 22.32
CA VAL A 244 -10.90 -2.32 20.86
C VAL A 244 -11.15 -3.72 20.29
N GLY A 245 -10.30 -4.69 20.64
CA GLY A 245 -10.33 -6.05 20.11
C GLY A 245 -11.71 -6.71 20.12
N PRO A 246 -12.45 -6.74 21.23
CA PRO A 246 -13.76 -7.38 21.28
C PRO A 246 -14.77 -6.78 20.30
N SER A 247 -14.72 -5.46 20.07
CA SER A 247 -15.62 -4.80 19.10
C SER A 247 -15.24 -5.11 17.65
N VAL A 248 -13.94 -5.20 17.37
CA VAL A 248 -13.43 -5.62 16.04
C VAL A 248 -13.76 -7.09 15.80
N ASP A 249 -13.50 -7.97 16.75
CA ASP A 249 -13.76 -9.40 16.62
C ASP A 249 -15.25 -9.69 16.40
N ALA A 250 -16.15 -9.01 17.12
CA ALA A 250 -17.59 -9.16 16.92
C ALA A 250 -18.04 -8.77 15.50
N LEU A 251 -17.47 -7.70 14.91
CA LEU A 251 -17.73 -7.31 13.52
C LEU A 251 -17.19 -8.36 12.54
N VAL A 252 -15.95 -8.81 12.76
CA VAL A 252 -15.28 -9.78 11.89
C VAL A 252 -16.02 -11.11 11.89
N ASP A 253 -16.34 -11.66 13.06
CA ASP A 253 -16.99 -12.97 13.19
C ASP A 253 -18.37 -12.97 12.51
N GLU A 254 -19.18 -11.95 12.74
CA GLU A 254 -20.52 -11.87 12.17
C GLU A 254 -20.48 -11.67 10.65
N LEU A 255 -19.66 -10.72 10.16
CA LEU A 255 -19.52 -10.48 8.73
C LEU A 255 -18.90 -11.69 8.01
N GLN A 256 -17.90 -12.35 8.59
CA GLN A 256 -17.30 -13.54 8.02
C GLN A 256 -18.31 -14.71 7.92
N ARG A 257 -19.15 -14.88 8.94
CA ARG A 257 -20.22 -15.89 8.94
C ARG A 257 -21.22 -15.62 7.81
N ARG A 258 -21.69 -14.38 7.68
CA ARG A 258 -22.62 -13.97 6.62
C ARG A 258 -21.99 -14.07 5.24
N PHE A 259 -20.73 -13.63 5.11
CA PHE A 259 -20.00 -13.69 3.85
C PHE A 259 -19.86 -15.12 3.33
N ARG A 260 -19.48 -16.07 4.20
CA ARG A 260 -19.42 -17.49 3.81
C ARG A 260 -20.77 -18.02 3.38
N LYS A 261 -21.85 -17.66 4.07
CA LYS A 261 -23.21 -18.07 3.71
C LYS A 261 -23.60 -17.55 2.32
N GLU A 262 -23.37 -16.27 2.06
CA GLU A 262 -23.76 -15.61 0.80
C GLU A 262 -22.94 -16.15 -0.39
N THR A 263 -21.68 -16.46 -0.16
CA THR A 263 -20.77 -16.89 -1.23
C THR A 263 -20.70 -18.43 -1.42
N SER A 264 -21.33 -19.21 -0.53
CA SER A 264 -21.25 -20.68 -0.57
C SER A 264 -21.97 -21.32 -1.78
N GLY A 265 -22.90 -20.62 -2.40
CA GLY A 265 -23.72 -21.13 -3.53
C GLY A 265 -23.19 -20.77 -4.92
N LEU A 266 -22.04 -20.12 -5.02
CA LEU A 266 -21.49 -19.66 -6.30
C LEU A 266 -21.11 -20.85 -7.20
N LYS A 267 -21.64 -20.84 -8.43
CA LYS A 267 -21.33 -21.87 -9.45
C LYS A 267 -20.61 -21.19 -10.62
N GLY A 268 -19.36 -21.59 -10.87
CA GLY A 268 -18.56 -21.07 -11.98
C GLY A 268 -18.07 -19.61 -11.81
N GLU A 269 -18.34 -19.00 -10.66
CA GLU A 269 -17.83 -17.69 -10.28
C GLU A 269 -17.02 -17.78 -9.00
N ARG A 270 -16.10 -16.86 -8.80
CA ARG A 270 -15.30 -16.73 -7.57
C ARG A 270 -15.41 -15.29 -7.05
N VAL A 271 -15.37 -15.14 -5.74
CA VAL A 271 -15.21 -13.82 -5.14
C VAL A 271 -13.78 -13.38 -5.39
N VAL A 272 -13.64 -12.27 -6.10
CA VAL A 272 -12.34 -11.68 -6.46
C VAL A 272 -12.06 -10.38 -5.71
N GLY A 273 -13.02 -9.88 -4.94
CA GLY A 273 -12.86 -8.63 -4.21
C GLY A 273 -14.10 -8.23 -3.44
N VAL A 274 -14.04 -7.03 -2.89
CA VAL A 274 -15.14 -6.42 -2.13
C VAL A 274 -15.22 -4.91 -2.38
N VAL A 275 -16.45 -4.38 -2.27
CA VAL A 275 -16.70 -2.96 -2.06
C VAL A 275 -17.16 -2.76 -0.62
N ILE A 276 -16.67 -1.74 0.03
CA ILE A 276 -16.88 -1.45 1.43
C ILE A 276 -17.60 -0.11 1.59
N ALA A 277 -18.65 -0.10 2.40
CA ALA A 277 -19.31 1.11 2.81
C ALA A 277 -19.39 1.22 4.33
N TYR A 278 -19.31 2.45 4.83
CA TYR A 278 -19.46 2.79 6.22
C TYR A 278 -20.64 3.72 6.40
N SER A 279 -21.62 3.31 7.21
CA SER A 279 -22.79 4.14 7.51
C SER A 279 -23.48 4.70 6.26
N GLY A 280 -23.66 3.86 5.22
CA GLY A 280 -24.31 4.24 3.96
C GLY A 280 -23.37 4.81 2.88
N GLU A 281 -22.18 5.27 3.22
CA GLU A 281 -21.24 5.82 2.26
C GLU A 281 -20.29 4.74 1.72
N VAL A 282 -20.28 4.53 0.39
CA VAL A 282 -19.28 3.68 -0.28
C VAL A 282 -17.94 4.39 -0.28
N ALA A 283 -16.94 3.77 0.33
CA ALA A 283 -15.66 4.42 0.61
C ALA A 283 -14.44 3.70 0.07
N TRP A 284 -14.54 2.37 -0.15
CA TRP A 284 -13.36 1.57 -0.42
C TRP A 284 -13.66 0.34 -1.28
N SER A 285 -12.71 -0.10 -2.11
CA SER A 285 -12.76 -1.42 -2.74
C SER A 285 -11.35 -1.99 -2.93
N ASP A 286 -11.23 -3.30 -2.73
CA ASP A 286 -10.03 -4.08 -3.09
C ASP A 286 -10.46 -5.22 -4.01
N ILE A 287 -9.90 -5.29 -5.22
CA ILE A 287 -10.23 -6.29 -6.24
C ILE A 287 -8.94 -6.91 -6.76
N PHE A 288 -8.92 -8.24 -6.85
CA PHE A 288 -7.76 -9.04 -7.24
C PHE A 288 -8.01 -9.78 -8.55
N ALA A 289 -6.93 -10.22 -9.18
CA ALA A 289 -6.97 -10.98 -10.43
C ALA A 289 -7.66 -12.35 -10.29
N SER A 290 -7.66 -12.92 -9.10
CA SER A 290 -8.22 -14.25 -8.85
C SER A 290 -8.88 -14.35 -7.47
N GLY A 291 -9.78 -15.32 -7.35
CA GLY A 291 -10.40 -15.65 -6.06
C GLY A 291 -9.40 -16.26 -5.08
N GLU A 292 -8.37 -16.97 -5.55
CA GLU A 292 -7.31 -17.50 -4.71
C GLU A 292 -6.51 -16.35 -4.06
N LEU A 293 -6.08 -15.39 -4.87
CA LEU A 293 -5.33 -14.24 -4.36
C LEU A 293 -6.18 -13.41 -3.39
N PHE A 294 -7.47 -13.17 -3.70
CA PHE A 294 -8.38 -12.50 -2.77
C PHE A 294 -8.49 -13.27 -1.44
N ALA A 295 -8.62 -14.59 -1.49
CA ALA A 295 -8.77 -15.41 -0.28
C ALA A 295 -7.55 -15.30 0.67
N HIS A 296 -6.32 -15.14 0.13
CA HIS A 296 -5.12 -14.91 0.93
C HIS A 296 -5.19 -13.61 1.75
N TYR A 297 -5.82 -12.59 1.20
CA TYR A 297 -5.89 -11.27 1.84
C TYR A 297 -7.18 -11.02 2.62
N TRP A 298 -8.25 -11.79 2.36
CA TRP A 298 -9.60 -11.50 2.86
C TRP A 298 -9.67 -11.32 4.38
N ASN A 299 -9.09 -12.22 5.15
CA ASN A 299 -9.14 -12.14 6.62
C ASN A 299 -8.46 -10.86 7.13
N LYS A 300 -7.31 -10.49 6.57
CA LYS A 300 -6.57 -9.29 6.93
C LYS A 300 -7.34 -8.02 6.54
N LEU A 301 -7.92 -8.01 5.35
CA LEU A 301 -8.73 -6.91 4.85
C LEU A 301 -9.97 -6.70 5.69
N LEU A 302 -10.70 -7.78 6.01
CA LEU A 302 -11.91 -7.67 6.83
C LEU A 302 -11.60 -7.12 8.23
N ARG A 303 -10.51 -7.56 8.87
CA ARG A 303 -10.08 -7.00 10.15
C ARG A 303 -9.71 -5.51 10.03
N SER A 304 -9.01 -5.14 8.96
CA SER A 304 -8.67 -3.75 8.63
C SER A 304 -9.93 -2.88 8.51
N TYR A 305 -10.93 -3.34 7.74
CA TYR A 305 -12.22 -2.63 7.60
C TYR A 305 -12.99 -2.54 8.92
N ALA A 306 -12.93 -3.59 9.74
CA ALA A 306 -13.60 -3.60 11.04
C ALA A 306 -12.99 -2.58 12.01
N VAL A 307 -11.65 -2.40 12.03
CA VAL A 307 -10.99 -1.34 12.82
C VAL A 307 -11.48 0.03 12.39
N GLU A 308 -11.54 0.31 11.10
CA GLU A 308 -12.07 1.56 10.58
C GLU A 308 -13.54 1.76 11.00
N ALA A 309 -14.37 0.71 10.90
CA ALA A 309 -15.79 0.78 11.25
C ALA A 309 -16.02 1.10 12.72
N VAL A 310 -15.27 0.49 13.65
CA VAL A 310 -15.46 0.77 15.09
C VAL A 310 -15.05 2.19 15.47
N ALA A 311 -14.17 2.80 14.68
CA ALA A 311 -13.69 4.17 14.87
C ALA A 311 -14.63 5.23 14.24
N ARG A 312 -15.53 4.82 13.32
CA ARG A 312 -16.48 5.70 12.66
C ARG A 312 -17.79 5.80 13.41
N PRO A 313 -18.55 6.92 13.26
CA PRO A 313 -19.91 7.03 13.78
C PRO A 313 -20.80 5.90 13.25
N THR A 314 -21.68 5.39 14.10
CA THR A 314 -22.65 4.36 13.69
C THR A 314 -23.93 5.03 13.23
N LEU A 315 -24.08 5.22 11.91
CA LEU A 315 -25.33 5.59 11.27
C LEU A 315 -25.95 4.33 10.67
N HIS A 316 -27.28 4.21 10.72
CA HIS A 316 -28.00 3.04 10.20
C HIS A 316 -28.41 3.19 8.72
N GLU A 317 -27.79 4.11 8.01
CA GLU A 317 -27.99 4.27 6.58
C GLU A 317 -27.40 3.06 5.84
N LYS A 318 -28.11 2.62 4.80
CA LYS A 318 -27.65 1.50 3.97
C LYS A 318 -27.25 2.02 2.61
N PRO A 319 -26.06 1.68 2.13
CA PRO A 319 -25.65 2.02 0.77
C PRO A 319 -26.46 1.21 -0.24
N SER A 320 -26.76 1.80 -1.39
CA SER A 320 -27.46 1.10 -2.47
C SER A 320 -26.49 0.26 -3.30
N MET A 321 -27.03 -0.73 -4.03
CA MET A 321 -26.27 -1.48 -5.03
C MET A 321 -25.78 -0.58 -6.17
N ASP A 322 -26.55 0.45 -6.50
CA ASP A 322 -26.20 1.36 -7.60
C ASP A 322 -25.03 2.26 -7.20
N ASP A 323 -24.99 2.75 -5.94
CA ASP A 323 -23.83 3.49 -5.42
C ASP A 323 -22.55 2.64 -5.47
N ALA A 324 -22.66 1.35 -5.12
CA ALA A 324 -21.53 0.43 -5.19
C ALA A 324 -21.09 0.11 -6.63
N ARG A 325 -22.02 0.03 -7.59
CA ARG A 325 -21.70 -0.14 -9.02
C ARG A 325 -21.03 1.10 -9.58
N GLU A 326 -21.61 2.29 -9.34
CA GLU A 326 -21.02 3.56 -9.77
C GLU A 326 -19.61 3.74 -9.21
N PHE A 327 -19.40 3.37 -7.94
CA PHE A 327 -18.07 3.43 -7.32
C PHE A 327 -17.04 2.52 -8.03
N LEU A 328 -17.48 1.39 -8.60
CA LEU A 328 -16.60 0.48 -9.32
C LEU A 328 -16.32 0.88 -10.77
N GLU A 329 -17.03 1.87 -11.29
CA GLU A 329 -16.77 2.34 -12.65
C GLU A 329 -15.33 2.80 -12.78
N ARG A 330 -14.77 2.65 -13.98
CA ARG A 330 -13.40 3.04 -14.24
C ARG A 330 -13.24 4.54 -14.06
N LEU A 331 -12.34 4.92 -13.17
CA LEU A 331 -12.02 6.31 -12.95
C LEU A 331 -11.20 6.85 -14.13
N GLU A 332 -11.64 7.96 -14.70
CA GLU A 332 -10.88 8.74 -15.67
C GLU A 332 -10.49 10.07 -15.02
N GLY A 333 -9.20 10.38 -14.97
CA GLY A 333 -8.71 11.56 -14.26
C GLY A 333 -7.22 11.80 -14.47
N ARG A 334 -6.61 12.50 -13.53
CA ARG A 334 -5.16 12.74 -13.55
C ARG A 334 -4.44 11.44 -13.21
N GLU A 335 -3.62 10.97 -14.15
CA GLU A 335 -2.88 9.72 -14.00
C GLU A 335 -1.41 9.97 -13.66
N GLN A 336 -0.89 9.15 -12.75
CA GLN A 336 0.54 8.97 -12.49
C GLN A 336 0.89 7.51 -12.74
N THR A 337 2.02 7.27 -13.38
CA THR A 337 2.47 5.90 -13.72
C THR A 337 3.90 5.68 -13.26
N GLU A 338 4.14 4.53 -12.64
CA GLU A 338 5.46 4.01 -12.31
C GLU A 338 5.57 2.60 -12.88
N SER A 339 6.73 2.23 -13.42
CA SER A 339 6.90 0.91 -13.99
C SER A 339 8.33 0.40 -13.84
N GLU A 340 8.45 -0.91 -13.64
CA GLU A 340 9.68 -1.67 -13.80
C GLU A 340 9.54 -2.50 -15.08
N PRO A 341 10.33 -2.20 -16.13
CA PRO A 341 10.19 -2.83 -17.44
C PRO A 341 10.20 -4.37 -17.36
N GLY A 342 9.19 -5.00 -17.95
CA GLY A 342 9.06 -6.46 -17.95
C GLY A 342 8.61 -7.07 -16.62
N VAL A 343 8.41 -6.30 -15.56
CA VAL A 343 7.98 -6.80 -14.26
C VAL A 343 6.58 -6.31 -13.93
N TYR A 344 6.39 -4.99 -13.76
CA TYR A 344 5.09 -4.43 -13.41
C TYR A 344 4.90 -3.01 -13.94
N ARG A 345 3.65 -2.57 -13.91
CA ARG A 345 3.22 -1.19 -14.05
C ARG A 345 2.23 -0.87 -12.93
N TRP A 346 2.53 0.18 -12.20
CA TRP A 346 1.65 0.76 -11.19
C TRP A 346 1.07 2.06 -11.73
N ARG A 347 -0.23 2.29 -11.53
CA ARG A 347 -0.93 3.49 -11.95
C ARG A 347 -1.79 4.03 -10.81
N GLU A 348 -1.79 5.33 -10.63
CA GLU A 348 -2.70 6.05 -9.76
C GLU A 348 -3.49 7.06 -10.58
N ILE A 349 -4.80 7.00 -10.50
CA ILE A 349 -5.73 7.87 -11.18
C ILE A 349 -6.54 8.62 -10.12
N ASN A 350 -6.54 9.95 -10.20
CA ASN A 350 -7.18 10.82 -9.23
C ASN A 350 -8.27 11.68 -9.90
N ARG A 351 -9.48 11.72 -9.32
CA ARG A 351 -10.59 12.55 -9.74
C ARG A 351 -11.56 12.81 -8.58
N ASP A 352 -11.97 14.06 -8.40
CA ASP A 352 -13.12 14.48 -7.56
C ASP A 352 -13.20 13.79 -6.18
N GLY A 353 -12.07 13.75 -5.46
CA GLY A 353 -12.02 13.09 -4.15
C GLY A 353 -11.91 11.57 -4.19
N LEU A 354 -11.83 10.96 -5.37
CA LEU A 354 -11.55 9.52 -5.56
C LEU A 354 -10.10 9.31 -5.97
N SER A 355 -9.53 8.18 -5.57
CA SER A 355 -8.24 7.67 -6.05
C SER A 355 -8.39 6.21 -6.43
N GLN A 356 -7.93 5.85 -7.63
CA GLN A 356 -7.82 4.48 -8.09
C GLN A 356 -6.35 4.12 -8.28
N ILE A 357 -5.94 3.01 -7.69
CA ILE A 357 -4.59 2.45 -7.85
C ILE A 357 -4.73 1.10 -8.55
N GLU A 358 -3.93 0.87 -9.58
CA GLU A 358 -3.86 -0.39 -10.30
C GLU A 358 -2.43 -0.89 -10.37
N LEU A 359 -2.23 -2.15 -10.03
CA LEU A 359 -0.97 -2.87 -10.20
C LEU A 359 -1.13 -3.91 -11.30
N ASP A 360 -0.50 -3.67 -12.43
CA ASP A 360 -0.46 -4.63 -13.54
C ASP A 360 0.84 -5.42 -13.47
N ALA A 361 0.76 -6.75 -13.46
CA ALA A 361 1.88 -7.60 -13.81
C ALA A 361 2.14 -7.54 -15.31
N LEU A 362 3.41 -7.48 -15.71
CA LEU A 362 3.83 -7.51 -17.12
C LEU A 362 4.46 -8.88 -17.48
N SER A 363 4.83 -9.65 -16.49
CA SER A 363 5.39 -11.00 -16.60
C SER A 363 4.89 -11.86 -15.42
N PRO A 364 4.68 -13.15 -15.60
CA PRO A 364 4.80 -13.92 -16.86
C PRO A 364 3.65 -13.67 -17.84
N LYS A 365 2.54 -13.09 -17.37
CA LYS A 365 1.37 -12.75 -18.16
C LYS A 365 0.89 -11.35 -17.80
N VAL A 366 0.48 -10.56 -18.79
CA VAL A 366 -0.09 -9.24 -18.55
C VAL A 366 -1.48 -9.37 -17.93
N MET A 367 -1.61 -8.89 -16.69
CA MET A 367 -2.89 -8.85 -15.96
C MET A 367 -2.86 -7.79 -14.86
N THR A 368 -3.99 -7.21 -14.54
CA THR A 368 -4.15 -6.39 -13.34
C THR A 368 -4.26 -7.31 -12.12
N LEU A 369 -3.21 -7.34 -11.28
CA LEU A 369 -3.18 -8.18 -10.08
C LEU A 369 -4.04 -7.63 -8.96
N HIS A 370 -4.03 -6.31 -8.79
CA HIS A 370 -4.76 -5.63 -7.74
C HIS A 370 -5.28 -4.28 -8.24
N ARG A 371 -6.53 -3.98 -7.90
CA ARG A 371 -7.15 -2.68 -8.10
C ARG A 371 -7.74 -2.23 -6.78
N LEU A 372 -7.25 -1.11 -6.30
CA LEU A 372 -7.74 -0.38 -5.15
C LEU A 372 -8.49 0.86 -5.62
N LEU A 373 -9.70 1.08 -5.13
CA LEU A 373 -10.40 2.35 -5.31
C LEU A 373 -10.82 2.85 -3.94
N LEU A 374 -10.58 4.12 -3.68
CA LEU A 374 -10.89 4.74 -2.40
C LEU A 374 -11.45 6.16 -2.57
N ARG A 375 -12.34 6.53 -1.64
CA ARG A 375 -12.76 7.91 -1.42
C ARG A 375 -11.76 8.56 -0.47
N ARG A 376 -11.08 9.60 -0.96
CA ARG A 376 -10.11 10.33 -0.15
C ARG A 376 -10.82 11.12 0.95
N THR A 377 -10.25 11.06 2.13
CA THR A 377 -10.65 11.94 3.22
C THR A 377 -10.02 13.32 3.00
N SER A 378 -10.86 14.35 3.05
CA SER A 378 -10.46 15.76 2.86
C SER A 378 -9.65 16.29 4.03
#